data_4a491c7c8f8187bbfcc901892efe2b3d
#
_entry.id   4a491c7c8f8187bbfcc901892efe2b3d
#
_cell.length_a   1.000
_cell.length_b   1.000
_cell.length_c   1.000
_cell.angle_alpha   90.00
_cell.angle_beta   90.00
_cell.angle_gamma   90.00
#
_symmetry.space_group_name_H-M   'P 1'
#
loop_
_entity.id
_entity.type
_entity.pdbx_description
1 polymer ?
#
loop_
_entity_poly.entity_id
_entity_poly.type
_entity_poly.pdbx_seq_one_letter_code
_entity_poly.pdbx_strand_id
1 'polypeptide(L)'
;MKNGKRVYLFIILLILISAATYIYVTMFMPSSKRVDHSTYYGVKDKQVAIIYNDGLQKASAIEQDKEVYLPYDWAVAILNDKLFWDSEENLLVYTLPEEIIYMDENYISDGKKAFIKSDNSAYVSASLIKKYTNVNLRSFTDSDIRKIYIYDNSVSLVSARLKKKSKLRSGETIKADIVADLDKEESVYILGSSVTDGDLTGKNKKWLKAYTDKGDWGYVKVSALENMDYVVNISEFVKPTYTSISFGEPVVLGWHQVSNMDANKNMESLVARTSGMNVISPTWFSLSDNEGNYTSYASRDYVTKAHEMGLQVWGLVDNLSKKVSTVKLLKKSSVRKLLIEKLINDAITYNLDGINLDFEGLNAEGA
;
A
#
# COMPACT_ATOMS: atom_id res chain seq x y z
N MET A 1 -7.77 61.69 -54.18
CA MET A 1 -8.51 60.44 -53.89
C MET A 1 -7.68 59.12 -54.00
N LYS A 2 -6.67 59.01 -54.88
CA LYS A 2 -5.84 57.79 -55.04
C LYS A 2 -4.99 57.41 -53.82
N ASN A 3 -4.46 58.39 -53.09
CA ASN A 3 -3.57 58.12 -51.96
C ASN A 3 -4.33 57.62 -50.70
N GLY A 4 -5.57 58.01 -50.44
CA GLY A 4 -6.35 57.51 -49.32
C GLY A 4 -6.69 56.02 -49.44
N LYS A 5 -7.03 55.54 -50.63
CA LYS A 5 -7.31 54.10 -50.86
C LYS A 5 -6.07 53.23 -50.63
N ARG A 6 -4.86 53.74 -50.95
CA ARG A 6 -3.58 53.03 -50.68
C ARG A 6 -3.29 52.93 -49.17
N VAL A 7 -3.56 53.99 -48.43
CA VAL A 7 -3.40 54.04 -46.98
C VAL A 7 -4.37 53.05 -46.32
N TYR A 8 -5.65 52.99 -46.73
CA TYR A 8 -6.62 52.03 -46.21
C TYR A 8 -6.21 50.59 -46.49
N LEU A 9 -5.76 50.31 -47.74
CA LEU A 9 -5.25 48.98 -48.08
C LEU A 9 -4.03 48.57 -47.22
N PHE A 10 -3.14 49.48 -46.96
CA PHE A 10 -1.99 49.24 -46.11
C PHE A 10 -2.36 48.97 -44.65
N ILE A 11 -3.33 49.69 -44.09
CA ILE A 11 -3.87 49.46 -42.73
C ILE A 11 -4.54 48.09 -42.62
N ILE A 12 -5.36 47.74 -43.63
CA ILE A 12 -6.02 46.42 -43.68
C ILE A 12 -4.97 45.29 -43.72
N LEU A 13 -3.94 45.44 -44.55
CA LEU A 13 -2.85 44.46 -44.62
C LEU A 13 -2.09 44.32 -43.30
N LEU A 14 -1.81 45.41 -42.58
CA LEU A 14 -1.21 45.36 -41.23
C LEU A 14 -2.08 44.64 -40.23
N ILE A 15 -3.40 44.89 -40.26
CA ILE A 15 -4.34 44.19 -39.40
C ILE A 15 -4.34 42.66 -39.68
N LEU A 16 -4.36 42.29 -40.97
CA LEU A 16 -4.33 40.88 -41.39
C LEU A 16 -3.01 40.20 -40.96
N ILE A 17 -1.87 40.87 -41.16
CA ILE A 17 -0.57 40.36 -40.74
C ILE A 17 -0.54 40.21 -39.19
N SER A 18 -1.01 41.22 -38.45
CA SER A 18 -1.10 41.15 -37.01
C SER A 18 -2.01 40.00 -36.52
N ALA A 19 -3.17 39.83 -37.13
CA ALA A 19 -4.08 38.74 -36.84
C ALA A 19 -3.46 37.38 -37.17
N ALA A 20 -2.83 37.24 -38.34
CA ALA A 20 -2.14 36.01 -38.73
C ALA A 20 -0.94 35.72 -37.77
N THR A 21 -0.19 36.71 -37.39
CA THR A 21 0.91 36.56 -36.39
C THR A 21 0.36 36.16 -35.04
N TYR A 22 -0.72 36.80 -34.59
CA TYR A 22 -1.39 36.41 -33.33
C TYR A 22 -1.85 34.98 -33.35
N ILE A 23 -2.54 34.54 -34.43
CA ILE A 23 -2.98 33.15 -34.62
C ILE A 23 -1.76 32.20 -34.64
N TYR A 24 -0.70 32.56 -35.37
CA TYR A 24 0.52 31.75 -35.43
C TYR A 24 1.16 31.58 -34.04
N VAL A 25 1.34 32.67 -33.29
CA VAL A 25 1.92 32.63 -31.95
C VAL A 25 1.05 31.86 -30.98
N THR A 26 -0.25 32.10 -31.01
CA THR A 26 -1.18 31.43 -30.06
C THR A 26 -1.41 29.96 -30.37
N MET A 27 -1.44 29.55 -31.64
CA MET A 27 -1.75 28.17 -32.01
C MET A 27 -0.51 27.32 -32.29
N PHE A 28 0.52 27.85 -32.91
CA PHE A 28 1.63 27.04 -33.46
C PHE A 28 2.96 27.24 -32.75
N MET A 29 3.20 28.37 -32.10
CA MET A 29 4.47 28.61 -31.42
C MET A 29 4.54 27.85 -30.08
N PRO A 30 5.56 27.01 -29.85
CA PRO A 30 5.70 26.29 -28.59
C PRO A 30 5.94 27.24 -27.40
N SER A 31 5.43 26.88 -26.20
CA SER A 31 5.82 27.58 -24.98
C SER A 31 7.31 27.41 -24.69
N SER A 32 7.98 28.51 -24.31
CA SER A 32 9.32 28.50 -23.75
C SER A 32 9.35 28.58 -22.22
N LYS A 33 8.17 28.73 -21.59
CA LYS A 33 8.05 28.80 -20.13
C LYS A 33 8.44 27.47 -19.51
N ARG A 34 9.15 27.54 -18.38
CA ARG A 34 9.53 26.38 -17.58
C ARG A 34 8.66 26.28 -16.34
N VAL A 35 8.44 25.05 -15.89
CA VAL A 35 7.81 24.81 -14.60
C VAL A 35 8.71 25.29 -13.45
N ASP A 36 8.12 25.73 -12.37
CA ASP A 36 8.78 25.71 -11.08
C ASP A 36 8.67 24.29 -10.54
N HIS A 37 9.79 23.62 -10.35
CA HIS A 37 9.84 22.20 -10.03
C HIS A 37 9.22 21.89 -8.66
N SER A 38 9.41 22.75 -7.66
CA SER A 38 8.85 22.55 -6.33
C SER A 38 7.30 22.56 -6.37
N THR A 39 6.75 23.52 -7.10
CA THR A 39 5.30 23.60 -7.34
C THR A 39 4.80 22.46 -8.21
N TYR A 40 5.55 22.08 -9.25
CA TYR A 40 5.15 21.01 -10.18
C TYR A 40 5.08 19.64 -9.51
N TYR A 41 6.04 19.32 -8.64
CA TYR A 41 6.07 18.09 -7.88
C TYR A 41 5.35 18.20 -6.53
N GLY A 42 4.89 19.37 -6.13
CA GLY A 42 4.14 19.60 -4.90
C GLY A 42 4.93 19.33 -3.63
N VAL A 43 6.25 19.47 -3.66
CA VAL A 43 7.14 19.15 -2.53
C VAL A 43 7.91 20.40 -2.06
N LYS A 44 8.17 20.44 -0.75
CA LYS A 44 9.03 21.42 -0.10
C LYS A 44 10.44 20.86 0.08
N ASP A 45 11.35 21.71 0.55
CA ASP A 45 12.71 21.30 0.90
C ASP A 45 12.75 20.04 1.77
N LYS A 46 13.66 19.11 1.47
CA LYS A 46 13.85 17.80 2.10
C LYS A 46 12.74 16.76 1.87
N GLN A 47 11.62 17.12 1.25
CA GLN A 47 10.60 16.16 0.88
C GLN A 47 10.97 15.44 -0.42
N VAL A 48 10.45 14.22 -0.56
CA VAL A 48 10.61 13.38 -1.75
C VAL A 48 9.24 13.21 -2.39
N ALA A 49 9.10 13.62 -3.66
CA ALA A 49 7.87 13.44 -4.41
C ALA A 49 7.63 11.95 -4.68
N ILE A 50 6.42 11.46 -4.42
CA ILE A 50 6.02 10.09 -4.71
C ILE A 50 5.25 10.07 -6.03
N ILE A 51 5.75 9.30 -7.00
CA ILE A 51 5.06 9.01 -8.24
C ILE A 51 4.70 7.51 -8.23
N TYR A 52 3.40 7.21 -8.09
CA TYR A 52 2.90 5.84 -8.08
C TYR A 52 2.20 5.55 -9.40
N ASN A 53 2.64 4.52 -10.09
CA ASN A 53 2.26 4.22 -11.46
C ASN A 53 2.41 5.50 -12.32
N ASP A 54 1.34 6.05 -12.87
CA ASP A 54 1.39 7.27 -13.71
C ASP A 54 1.01 8.55 -12.95
N GLY A 55 0.82 8.48 -11.63
CA GLY A 55 0.24 9.56 -10.84
C GLY A 55 1.17 10.14 -9.78
N LEU A 56 1.35 11.47 -9.79
CA LEU A 56 1.95 12.19 -8.67
C LEU A 56 1.01 12.11 -7.47
N GLN A 57 1.56 11.71 -6.32
CA GLN A 57 0.80 11.57 -5.08
C GLN A 57 0.78 12.88 -4.29
N LYS A 58 -0.29 13.09 -3.50
CA LYS A 58 -0.36 14.23 -2.57
C LYS A 58 0.54 14.04 -1.36
N ALA A 59 0.78 12.79 -0.96
CA ALA A 59 1.71 12.44 0.09
C ALA A 59 3.14 12.64 -0.40
N SER A 60 4.04 13.03 0.50
CA SER A 60 5.47 13.12 0.23
C SER A 60 6.25 12.20 1.16
N ALA A 61 7.28 11.58 0.63
CA ALA A 61 8.25 10.81 1.38
C ALA A 61 9.36 11.70 1.94
N ILE A 62 10.21 11.14 2.79
CA ILE A 62 11.41 11.79 3.31
C ILE A 62 12.63 10.93 3.04
N GLU A 63 13.81 11.54 2.96
CA GLU A 63 15.06 10.82 2.81
C GLU A 63 15.90 10.98 4.07
N GLN A 64 16.41 9.87 4.56
CA GLN A 64 17.37 9.82 5.66
C GLN A 64 18.39 8.70 5.40
N ASP A 65 19.67 8.99 5.57
CA ASP A 65 20.78 8.03 5.42
C ASP A 65 20.79 7.30 4.07
N LYS A 66 20.47 8.02 2.98
CA LYS A 66 20.34 7.50 1.61
C LYS A 66 19.25 6.43 1.45
N GLU A 67 18.28 6.41 2.32
CA GLU A 67 17.05 5.61 2.21
C GLU A 67 15.85 6.55 2.13
N VAL A 68 14.88 6.19 1.29
CA VAL A 68 13.61 6.88 1.19
C VAL A 68 12.61 6.20 2.08
N TYR A 69 11.93 6.99 2.91
CA TYR A 69 10.90 6.53 3.83
C TYR A 69 9.54 7.07 3.40
N LEU A 70 8.61 6.16 3.16
CA LEU A 70 7.24 6.45 2.71
C LEU A 70 6.32 6.68 3.91
N PRO A 71 5.38 7.65 3.86
CA PRO A 71 4.40 7.80 4.93
C PRO A 71 3.65 6.49 5.18
N TYR A 72 3.58 6.04 6.43
CA TYR A 72 2.98 4.77 6.81
C TYR A 72 1.53 4.65 6.29
N ASP A 73 0.69 5.67 6.56
CA ASP A 73 -0.72 5.63 6.18
C ASP A 73 -0.91 5.48 4.67
N TRP A 74 -0.07 6.16 3.89
CA TRP A 74 -0.09 6.04 2.43
C TRP A 74 0.39 4.66 1.97
N ALA A 75 1.46 4.15 2.58
CA ALA A 75 2.03 2.85 2.23
C ALA A 75 1.06 1.70 2.52
N VAL A 76 0.36 1.75 3.65
CA VAL A 76 -0.66 0.76 4.01
C VAL A 76 -1.89 0.84 3.11
N ALA A 77 -2.38 2.05 2.85
CA ALA A 77 -3.58 2.23 2.04
C ALA A 77 -3.39 1.85 0.55
N ILE A 78 -2.17 1.99 0.01
CA ILE A 78 -1.92 1.87 -1.42
C ILE A 78 -1.07 0.65 -1.78
N LEU A 79 -0.10 0.27 -0.92
CA LEU A 79 0.91 -0.72 -1.28
C LEU A 79 0.75 -2.04 -0.54
N ASN A 80 0.58 -2.02 0.79
CA ASN A 80 0.59 -3.25 1.58
C ASN A 80 -0.19 -3.10 2.89
N ASP A 81 -1.41 -3.62 2.94
CA ASP A 81 -2.33 -3.60 4.07
C ASP A 81 -1.95 -4.57 5.22
N LYS A 82 -0.86 -5.34 5.08
CA LYS A 82 -0.39 -6.28 6.10
C LYS A 82 0.58 -5.64 7.11
N LEU A 83 0.96 -4.39 6.87
CA LEU A 83 1.75 -3.61 7.83
C LEU A 83 0.81 -2.99 8.87
N PHE A 84 1.17 -3.13 10.14
CA PHE A 84 0.47 -2.50 11.25
C PHE A 84 1.44 -1.62 12.07
N TRP A 85 1.03 -0.38 12.34
CA TRP A 85 1.78 0.54 13.19
C TRP A 85 1.19 0.61 14.59
N ASP A 86 1.92 0.09 15.56
CA ASP A 86 1.62 0.25 16.98
C ASP A 86 2.23 1.56 17.47
N SER A 87 1.42 2.59 17.58
CA SER A 87 1.87 3.92 18.01
C SER A 87 2.16 4.00 19.50
N GLU A 88 1.60 3.11 20.32
CA GLU A 88 1.82 3.09 21.78
C GLU A 88 3.15 2.45 22.12
N GLU A 89 3.53 1.40 21.41
CA GLU A 89 4.78 0.66 21.65
C GLU A 89 5.89 1.03 20.65
N ASN A 90 5.61 1.90 19.68
CA ASN A 90 6.53 2.28 18.61
C ASN A 90 7.05 1.07 17.82
N LEU A 91 6.16 0.18 17.45
CA LEU A 91 6.47 -1.03 16.70
C LEU A 91 5.82 -0.98 15.30
N LEU A 92 6.57 -1.34 14.28
CA LEU A 92 6.03 -1.72 13.00
C LEU A 92 5.89 -3.25 12.98
N VAL A 93 4.69 -3.74 12.73
CA VAL A 93 4.40 -5.17 12.73
C VAL A 93 4.04 -5.62 11.33
N TYR A 94 4.61 -6.73 10.88
CA TYR A 94 4.26 -7.35 9.62
C TYR A 94 3.85 -8.81 9.83
N THR A 95 2.66 -9.17 9.37
CA THR A 95 2.11 -10.51 9.58
C THR A 95 2.32 -11.36 8.32
N LEU A 96 3.09 -12.42 8.47
CA LEU A 96 3.29 -13.49 7.49
C LEU A 96 2.47 -14.74 7.86
N PRO A 97 2.29 -15.71 6.96
CA PRO A 97 1.55 -16.93 7.26
C PRO A 97 2.11 -17.73 8.45
N GLU A 98 3.43 -17.79 8.56
CA GLU A 98 4.13 -18.64 9.54
C GLU A 98 4.70 -17.83 10.72
N GLU A 99 4.77 -16.50 10.60
CA GLU A 99 5.39 -15.67 11.64
C GLU A 99 4.80 -14.24 11.67
N ILE A 100 4.96 -13.60 12.82
CA ILE A 100 4.71 -12.16 12.98
C ILE A 100 6.04 -11.48 13.25
N ILE A 101 6.42 -10.54 12.40
CA ILE A 101 7.66 -9.78 12.54
C ILE A 101 7.37 -8.50 13.30
N TYR A 102 8.00 -8.35 14.48
CA TYR A 102 7.95 -7.13 15.28
C TYR A 102 9.23 -6.34 15.07
N MET A 103 9.10 -5.12 14.57
CA MET A 103 10.20 -4.24 14.21
C MET A 103 10.17 -3.01 15.12
N ASP A 104 11.12 -2.90 16.02
CA ASP A 104 11.34 -1.72 16.84
C ASP A 104 12.21 -0.67 16.12
N GLU A 105 12.50 0.45 16.77
CA GLU A 105 13.31 1.55 16.21
C GLU A 105 14.75 1.17 15.85
N ASN A 106 15.25 0.03 16.35
CA ASN A 106 16.59 -0.49 16.11
C ASN A 106 16.59 -1.61 15.04
N TYR A 107 15.41 -2.05 14.60
CA TYR A 107 15.30 -3.12 13.62
C TYR A 107 15.87 -2.69 12.28
N ILE A 108 16.83 -3.48 11.79
CA ILE A 108 17.53 -3.26 10.52
C ILE A 108 17.10 -4.33 9.51
N SER A 109 16.61 -3.91 8.37
CA SER A 109 16.38 -4.75 7.19
C SER A 109 17.27 -4.24 6.05
N ASP A 110 18.06 -5.14 5.47
CA ASP A 110 18.97 -4.84 4.34
C ASP A 110 19.89 -3.63 4.59
N GLY A 111 20.39 -3.52 5.84
CA GLY A 111 21.27 -2.43 6.26
C GLY A 111 20.58 -1.08 6.49
N LYS A 112 19.25 -1.03 6.47
CA LYS A 112 18.44 0.18 6.68
C LYS A 112 17.47 -0.02 7.85
N LYS A 113 17.12 1.07 8.53
CA LYS A 113 16.03 1.04 9.52
C LYS A 113 14.72 0.69 8.83
N ALA A 114 13.92 -0.21 9.44
CA ALA A 114 12.62 -0.60 8.89
C ALA A 114 11.65 0.60 8.81
N PHE A 115 11.72 1.49 9.78
CA PHE A 115 10.93 2.72 9.84
C PHE A 115 11.67 3.83 10.58
N ILE A 116 11.19 5.04 10.42
CA ILE A 116 11.59 6.21 11.19
C ILE A 116 10.35 7.00 11.62
N LYS A 117 10.51 7.88 12.59
CA LYS A 117 9.47 8.83 13.02
C LYS A 117 9.89 10.26 12.68
N SER A 118 8.96 11.03 12.14
CA SER A 118 9.11 12.45 11.89
C SER A 118 7.78 13.14 12.16
N ASP A 119 7.78 14.24 12.92
CA ASP A 119 6.59 15.05 13.22
C ASP A 119 5.38 14.22 13.69
N ASN A 120 5.59 13.28 14.63
CA ASN A 120 4.60 12.34 15.16
C ASN A 120 4.01 11.35 14.12
N SER A 121 4.56 11.28 12.94
CA SER A 121 4.15 10.35 11.89
C SER A 121 5.21 9.25 11.71
N ALA A 122 4.76 8.03 11.45
CA ALA A 122 5.62 6.94 11.08
C ALA A 122 5.88 6.94 9.56
N TYR A 123 7.10 6.62 9.19
CA TYR A 123 7.53 6.47 7.79
C TYR A 123 8.23 5.13 7.64
N VAL A 124 7.85 4.36 6.63
CA VAL A 124 8.36 3.01 6.37
C VAL A 124 9.41 3.03 5.27
N SER A 125 10.51 2.31 5.45
CA SER A 125 11.57 2.18 4.45
C SER A 125 11.01 1.67 3.12
N ALA A 126 11.39 2.33 2.03
CA ALA A 126 11.04 1.90 0.67
C ALA A 126 11.66 0.52 0.35
N SER A 127 12.85 0.24 0.86
CA SER A 127 13.48 -1.08 0.74
C SER A 127 12.65 -2.17 1.44
N LEU A 128 12.13 -1.90 2.64
CA LEU A 128 11.22 -2.82 3.33
C LEU A 128 9.92 -3.06 2.54
N ILE A 129 9.34 -1.99 2.01
CA ILE A 129 8.15 -2.10 1.15
C ILE A 129 8.45 -2.97 -0.06
N LYS A 130 9.57 -2.78 -0.75
CA LYS A 130 9.98 -3.61 -1.89
C LYS A 130 10.11 -5.08 -1.52
N LYS A 131 10.65 -5.38 -0.33
CA LYS A 131 10.83 -6.74 0.17
C LYS A 131 9.51 -7.49 0.35
N TYR A 132 8.48 -6.81 0.83
CA TYR A 132 7.20 -7.42 1.19
C TYR A 132 6.04 -7.07 0.26
N THR A 133 6.32 -6.41 -0.87
CA THR A 133 5.29 -5.96 -1.81
C THR A 133 5.77 -6.14 -3.25
N ASN A 134 4.88 -6.59 -4.12
CA ASN A 134 5.20 -6.80 -5.54
C ASN A 134 5.28 -5.48 -6.32
N VAL A 135 6.26 -4.65 -5.97
CA VAL A 135 6.47 -3.34 -6.61
C VAL A 135 7.92 -3.16 -7.03
N ASN A 136 8.13 -2.32 -8.02
CA ASN A 136 9.43 -1.77 -8.37
C ASN A 136 9.57 -0.36 -7.83
N LEU A 137 10.78 -0.03 -7.41
CA LEU A 137 11.15 1.28 -6.87
C LEU A 137 12.36 1.83 -7.62
N ARG A 138 12.32 3.12 -7.95
CA ARG A 138 13.46 3.85 -8.47
C ARG A 138 13.53 5.23 -7.81
N SER A 139 14.57 5.46 -7.02
CA SER A 139 14.78 6.73 -6.30
C SER A 139 15.74 7.64 -7.04
N PHE A 140 15.46 8.95 -7.02
CA PHE A 140 16.26 10.03 -7.59
C PHE A 140 16.46 11.08 -6.51
N THR A 141 17.43 10.85 -5.63
CA THR A 141 17.68 11.69 -4.46
C THR A 141 18.79 12.71 -4.67
N ASP A 142 19.63 12.52 -5.70
CA ASP A 142 20.73 13.43 -6.06
C ASP A 142 20.27 14.59 -6.98
N SER A 143 18.97 14.72 -7.25
CA SER A 143 18.39 15.80 -8.07
C SER A 143 17.90 16.96 -7.20
N ASP A 144 17.77 18.17 -7.78
CA ASP A 144 17.26 19.37 -7.09
C ASP A 144 15.91 19.12 -6.40
N ILE A 145 15.04 18.35 -7.04
CA ILE A 145 13.82 17.84 -6.44
C ILE A 145 13.93 16.31 -6.33
N ARG A 146 13.93 15.82 -5.11
CA ARG A 146 13.99 14.39 -4.82
C ARG A 146 12.69 13.70 -5.19
N LYS A 147 12.78 12.51 -5.77
CA LYS A 147 11.64 11.77 -6.29
C LYS A 147 11.83 10.27 -6.05
N ILE A 148 10.71 9.58 -5.85
CA ILE A 148 10.66 8.12 -5.88
C ILE A 148 9.54 7.68 -6.80
N TYR A 149 9.87 6.80 -7.74
CA TYR A 149 8.92 6.12 -8.61
C TYR A 149 8.61 4.76 -8.03
N ILE A 150 7.34 4.48 -7.86
CA ILE A 150 6.81 3.20 -7.39
C ILE A 150 5.81 2.72 -8.42
N TYR A 151 5.97 1.52 -8.91
CA TYR A 151 5.03 0.93 -9.84
C TYR A 151 4.87 -0.57 -9.60
N ASP A 152 3.64 -1.05 -9.79
CA ASP A 152 3.34 -2.47 -9.68
C ASP A 152 4.12 -3.26 -10.72
N ASN A 153 4.63 -4.43 -10.35
CA ASN A 153 5.31 -5.31 -11.29
C ASN A 153 4.41 -5.82 -12.43
N SER A 154 3.10 -5.69 -12.31
CA SER A 154 2.14 -5.96 -13.39
C SER A 154 2.11 -4.86 -14.45
N VAL A 155 2.66 -3.67 -14.15
CA VAL A 155 2.70 -2.55 -15.10
C VAL A 155 3.90 -2.70 -16.01
N SER A 156 3.65 -2.76 -17.31
CA SER A 156 4.73 -2.79 -18.32
C SER A 156 5.47 -1.46 -18.33
N LEU A 157 6.79 -1.53 -18.30
CA LEU A 157 7.67 -0.39 -18.51
C LEU A 157 8.30 -0.51 -19.89
N VAL A 158 8.29 0.59 -20.65
CA VAL A 158 8.91 0.66 -21.97
C VAL A 158 10.03 1.68 -21.95
N SER A 159 11.22 1.29 -22.35
CA SER A 159 12.32 2.21 -22.63
C SER A 159 12.23 2.70 -24.07
N ALA A 160 12.60 3.95 -24.29
CA ALA A 160 12.71 4.54 -25.62
C ALA A 160 13.90 5.51 -25.66
N ARG A 161 14.47 5.74 -26.86
CA ARG A 161 15.52 6.75 -27.06
C ARG A 161 15.00 7.95 -27.83
N LEU A 162 15.60 9.10 -27.58
CA LEU A 162 15.33 10.32 -28.32
C LEU A 162 16.14 10.31 -29.64
N LYS A 163 15.46 10.24 -30.78
CA LYS A 163 16.12 10.38 -32.10
C LYS A 163 16.55 11.81 -32.43
N LYS A 164 16.07 12.80 -31.69
CA LYS A 164 16.39 14.22 -31.82
C LYS A 164 16.15 14.97 -30.53
N LYS A 165 16.79 16.14 -30.37
CA LYS A 165 16.50 17.04 -29.24
C LYS A 165 15.01 17.33 -29.13
N SER A 166 14.48 17.26 -27.94
CA SER A 166 13.06 17.45 -27.62
C SER A 166 12.88 18.16 -26.28
N LYS A 167 11.64 18.31 -25.85
CA LYS A 167 11.26 18.86 -24.54
C LYS A 167 10.34 17.88 -23.82
N LEU A 168 10.61 17.65 -22.56
CA LEU A 168 9.65 17.06 -21.65
C LEU A 168 8.72 18.17 -21.16
N ARG A 169 7.40 17.97 -21.21
CA ARG A 169 6.43 19.02 -20.91
C ARG A 169 5.48 18.61 -19.79
N SER A 170 4.90 19.57 -19.12
CA SER A 170 3.93 19.35 -18.04
C SER A 170 2.56 18.84 -18.52
N GLY A 171 2.31 18.82 -19.84
CA GLY A 171 1.06 18.38 -20.44
C GLY A 171 1.20 17.99 -21.89
N GLU A 172 0.16 17.38 -22.47
CA GLU A 172 0.10 16.80 -23.82
C GLU A 172 -0.01 17.85 -24.94
N THR A 173 0.69 18.96 -24.82
CA THR A 173 0.66 20.05 -25.80
C THR A 173 1.99 20.79 -25.87
N ILE A 174 2.27 21.37 -27.05
CA ILE A 174 3.41 22.27 -27.22
C ILE A 174 3.27 23.56 -26.41
N LYS A 175 2.10 23.88 -25.91
CA LYS A 175 1.82 25.06 -25.08
C LYS A 175 2.08 24.83 -23.59
N ALA A 176 2.15 23.56 -23.15
CA ALA A 176 2.48 23.21 -21.77
C ALA A 176 3.91 23.65 -21.43
N ASP A 177 4.13 24.00 -20.17
CA ASP A 177 5.43 24.45 -19.67
C ASP A 177 6.48 23.32 -19.79
N ILE A 178 7.74 23.71 -19.93
CA ILE A 178 8.86 22.78 -20.08
C ILE A 178 9.27 22.29 -18.70
N VAL A 179 9.31 20.97 -18.52
CA VAL A 179 9.83 20.30 -17.32
C VAL A 179 11.35 20.12 -17.47
N ALA A 180 11.79 19.54 -18.60
CA ALA A 180 13.20 19.30 -18.88
C ALA A 180 13.52 19.42 -20.36
N ASP A 181 14.77 19.72 -20.67
CA ASP A 181 15.35 19.56 -22.00
C ASP A 181 15.80 18.12 -22.19
N LEU A 182 15.53 17.53 -23.35
CA LEU A 182 15.92 16.18 -23.70
C LEU A 182 16.90 16.22 -24.87
N ASP A 183 18.07 15.63 -24.69
CA ASP A 183 19.08 15.53 -25.74
C ASP A 183 18.83 14.33 -26.65
N LYS A 184 19.46 14.36 -27.85
CA LYS A 184 19.48 13.21 -28.74
C LYS A 184 20.16 12.02 -28.05
N GLU A 185 19.69 10.80 -28.29
CA GLU A 185 20.14 9.51 -27.71
C GLU A 185 19.83 9.35 -26.20
N GLU A 186 19.27 10.36 -25.53
CA GLU A 186 18.83 10.25 -24.14
C GLU A 186 17.70 9.21 -24.02
N SER A 187 17.74 8.40 -22.96
CA SER A 187 16.72 7.40 -22.66
C SER A 187 15.56 8.01 -21.88
N VAL A 188 14.36 7.57 -22.19
CA VAL A 188 13.16 7.85 -21.41
C VAL A 188 12.39 6.57 -21.15
N TYR A 189 11.66 6.52 -20.04
CA TYR A 189 10.87 5.37 -19.62
C TYR A 189 9.40 5.75 -19.61
N ILE A 190 8.60 4.93 -20.29
CA ILE A 190 7.17 5.14 -20.51
C ILE A 190 6.44 4.09 -19.71
N LEU A 191 5.47 4.51 -18.91
CA LEU A 191 4.69 3.62 -18.06
C LEU A 191 3.52 3.02 -18.87
N GLY A 192 3.15 1.79 -18.54
CA GLY A 192 2.28 0.95 -19.33
C GLY A 192 0.85 1.46 -19.55
N SER A 193 0.34 2.35 -18.69
CA SER A 193 -0.95 3.01 -18.93
C SER A 193 -0.94 3.89 -20.19
N SER A 194 0.24 4.29 -20.64
CA SER A 194 0.45 5.07 -21.85
C SER A 194 0.61 4.23 -23.12
N VAL A 195 0.90 2.92 -22.96
CA VAL A 195 1.16 1.98 -24.06
C VAL A 195 0.23 0.78 -23.90
N THR A 196 -0.59 0.50 -24.88
CA THR A 196 -1.47 -0.69 -24.89
C THR A 196 -0.69 -1.93 -25.34
N ASP A 197 -1.03 -3.09 -24.79
CA ASP A 197 -0.44 -4.36 -25.22
C ASP A 197 -0.48 -4.53 -26.76
N GLY A 198 0.71 -4.72 -27.33
CA GLY A 198 0.90 -4.86 -28.78
C GLY A 198 1.12 -3.56 -29.56
N ASP A 199 0.94 -2.38 -28.96
CA ASP A 199 1.26 -1.10 -29.62
C ASP A 199 2.28 -0.26 -28.81
N LEU A 200 3.51 -0.72 -28.80
CA LEU A 200 4.64 0.04 -28.22
C LEU A 200 4.84 1.42 -28.85
N THR A 201 4.33 1.60 -30.06
CA THR A 201 4.62 2.82 -30.83
C THR A 201 3.72 3.98 -30.47
N GLY A 202 2.66 3.77 -29.70
CA GLY A 202 1.67 4.80 -29.38
C GLY A 202 1.05 5.43 -30.64
N LYS A 203 0.85 4.65 -31.72
CA LYS A 203 0.46 5.14 -33.06
C LYS A 203 -0.73 6.10 -33.05
N ASN A 204 -1.61 5.92 -32.07
CA ASN A 204 -2.81 6.74 -31.94
C ASN A 204 -2.61 7.93 -30.97
N LYS A 205 -1.41 8.10 -30.37
CA LYS A 205 -1.11 9.17 -29.43
C LYS A 205 -0.04 10.09 -30.00
N LYS A 206 -0.19 11.39 -29.76
CA LYS A 206 0.84 12.40 -30.13
C LYS A 206 1.86 12.58 -29.02
N TRP A 207 1.50 12.28 -27.79
CA TRP A 207 2.29 12.44 -26.58
C TRP A 207 2.20 11.20 -25.72
N LEU A 208 3.30 10.86 -25.06
CA LEU A 208 3.38 9.82 -24.05
C LEU A 208 3.92 10.40 -22.76
N LYS A 209 3.38 9.92 -21.65
CA LYS A 209 3.89 10.23 -20.32
C LYS A 209 5.16 9.42 -20.09
N ALA A 210 6.22 10.05 -19.63
CA ALA A 210 7.52 9.42 -19.45
C ALA A 210 8.31 10.06 -18.31
N TYR A 211 9.31 9.37 -17.83
CA TYR A 211 10.36 9.94 -16.99
C TYR A 211 11.75 9.70 -17.58
N THR A 212 12.68 10.57 -17.24
CA THR A 212 14.08 10.52 -17.72
C THR A 212 14.96 9.72 -16.76
N ASP A 213 16.20 9.43 -17.14
CA ASP A 213 17.23 8.87 -16.25
C ASP A 213 17.56 9.77 -15.04
N LYS A 214 17.21 11.06 -15.11
CA LYS A 214 17.34 12.04 -14.00
C LYS A 214 16.07 12.10 -13.13
N GLY A 215 15.05 11.33 -13.48
CA GLY A 215 13.77 11.30 -12.76
C GLY A 215 12.87 12.50 -13.09
N ASP A 216 13.07 13.23 -14.16
CA ASP A 216 12.12 14.24 -14.60
C ASP A 216 10.91 13.57 -15.24
N TRP A 217 9.72 13.95 -14.81
CA TRP A 217 8.45 13.34 -15.20
C TRP A 217 7.58 14.33 -15.98
N GLY A 218 6.98 13.86 -17.07
CA GLY A 218 6.16 14.71 -17.92
C GLY A 218 5.75 14.01 -19.22
N TYR A 219 5.49 14.81 -20.25
CA TYR A 219 5.03 14.33 -21.55
C TYR A 219 6.07 14.59 -22.64
N VAL A 220 6.34 13.56 -23.45
CA VAL A 220 7.25 13.62 -24.60
C VAL A 220 6.47 13.33 -25.88
N LYS A 221 6.86 13.96 -26.99
CA LYS A 221 6.25 13.69 -28.31
C LYS A 221 6.67 12.31 -28.81
N VAL A 222 5.70 11.49 -29.21
CA VAL A 222 5.94 10.19 -29.85
C VAL A 222 6.85 10.33 -31.07
N SER A 223 6.68 11.40 -31.86
CA SER A 223 7.50 11.67 -33.04
C SER A 223 8.98 11.96 -32.74
N ALA A 224 9.38 12.08 -31.48
CA ALA A 224 10.78 12.25 -31.07
C ALA A 224 11.41 10.95 -30.57
N LEU A 225 10.63 9.88 -30.42
CA LEU A 225 11.05 8.60 -29.88
C LEU A 225 11.42 7.58 -30.97
N GLU A 226 12.35 6.70 -30.65
CA GLU A 226 12.74 5.53 -31.42
C GLU A 226 13.21 4.41 -30.49
N ASN A 227 13.41 3.22 -31.02
CA ASN A 227 13.93 2.04 -30.29
C ASN A 227 13.15 1.77 -29.00
N MET A 228 11.83 1.62 -29.15
CA MET A 228 10.94 1.34 -28.01
C MET A 228 10.94 -0.17 -27.73
N ASP A 229 11.38 -0.55 -26.54
CA ASP A 229 11.46 -1.94 -26.07
C ASP A 229 10.89 -2.08 -24.66
N TYR A 230 10.28 -3.24 -24.38
CA TYR A 230 9.87 -3.57 -23.02
C TYR A 230 11.08 -3.70 -22.10
N VAL A 231 10.98 -3.06 -20.94
CA VAL A 231 11.92 -3.30 -19.84
C VAL A 231 11.44 -4.52 -19.08
N VAL A 232 12.27 -5.56 -19.05
CA VAL A 232 11.97 -6.75 -18.25
C VAL A 232 12.20 -6.43 -16.78
N ASN A 233 11.10 -6.34 -16.03
CA ASN A 233 11.14 -6.21 -14.58
C ASN A 233 11.12 -7.60 -13.96
N ILE A 234 12.22 -8.02 -13.34
CA ILE A 234 12.27 -9.24 -12.57
C ILE A 234 11.92 -8.88 -11.13
N SER A 235 10.75 -9.37 -10.67
CA SER A 235 10.38 -9.27 -9.28
C SER A 235 10.95 -10.45 -8.51
N GLU A 236 11.69 -10.18 -7.45
CA GLU A 236 12.14 -11.19 -6.48
C GLU A 236 11.06 -11.47 -5.42
N PHE A 237 9.96 -10.72 -5.44
CA PHE A 237 8.88 -10.87 -4.49
C PHE A 237 8.13 -12.18 -4.68
N VAL A 238 8.13 -13.01 -3.63
CA VAL A 238 7.30 -14.21 -3.55
C VAL A 238 6.08 -13.88 -2.71
N LYS A 239 4.89 -13.93 -3.34
CA LYS A 239 3.64 -13.63 -2.64
C LYS A 239 3.41 -14.67 -1.54
N PRO A 240 3.30 -14.26 -0.27
CA PRO A 240 2.95 -15.18 0.81
C PRO A 240 1.58 -15.83 0.56
N THR A 241 1.50 -17.14 0.78
CA THR A 241 0.24 -17.88 0.66
C THR A 241 -0.36 -18.05 2.04
N TYR A 242 -1.41 -17.29 2.31
CA TYR A 242 -2.20 -17.46 3.53
C TYR A 242 -3.19 -18.59 3.32
N THR A 243 -3.08 -19.62 4.15
CA THR A 243 -3.98 -20.78 4.12
C THR A 243 -5.04 -20.64 5.20
N SER A 244 -6.23 -21.18 4.94
CA SER A 244 -7.26 -21.39 5.95
C SER A 244 -7.47 -22.88 6.13
N ILE A 245 -7.63 -23.32 7.39
CA ILE A 245 -8.02 -24.68 7.67
C ILE A 245 -9.50 -24.83 7.32
N SER A 246 -9.81 -25.77 6.43
CA SER A 246 -11.18 -26.14 6.10
C SER A 246 -11.56 -27.41 6.85
N PHE A 247 -12.73 -27.40 7.48
CA PHE A 247 -13.25 -28.56 8.22
C PHE A 247 -13.69 -29.71 7.31
N GLY A 248 -13.83 -29.48 6.00
CA GLY A 248 -14.23 -30.47 5.01
C GLY A 248 -15.73 -30.74 4.96
N GLU A 249 -16.47 -30.40 6.01
CA GLU A 249 -17.92 -30.48 6.11
C GLU A 249 -18.47 -29.21 6.81
N PRO A 250 -19.78 -28.94 6.76
CA PRO A 250 -20.37 -27.82 7.47
C PRO A 250 -20.15 -27.89 8.96
N VAL A 251 -19.69 -26.78 9.56
CA VAL A 251 -19.55 -26.64 11.01
C VAL A 251 -20.93 -26.42 11.61
N VAL A 252 -21.34 -27.33 12.48
CA VAL A 252 -22.56 -27.23 13.31
C VAL A 252 -22.12 -27.09 14.75
N LEU A 253 -21.97 -25.84 15.20
CA LEU A 253 -21.41 -25.51 16.50
C LEU A 253 -22.50 -25.20 17.51
N GLY A 254 -22.38 -25.80 18.72
CA GLY A 254 -23.18 -25.45 19.87
C GLY A 254 -22.37 -24.78 20.97
N TRP A 255 -22.82 -23.63 21.45
CA TRP A 255 -22.23 -22.99 22.63
C TRP A 255 -22.67 -23.64 23.91
N HIS A 256 -21.73 -23.97 24.79
CA HIS A 256 -22.01 -24.42 26.16
C HIS A 256 -21.61 -23.34 27.16
N GLN A 257 -22.58 -22.72 27.83
CA GLN A 257 -22.32 -21.73 28.87
C GLN A 257 -21.72 -22.39 30.11
N VAL A 258 -20.45 -22.13 30.37
CA VAL A 258 -19.70 -22.62 31.53
C VAL A 258 -19.36 -21.44 32.45
N SER A 259 -20.09 -21.32 33.55
CA SER A 259 -19.92 -20.24 34.54
C SER A 259 -19.02 -20.58 35.72
N ASN A 260 -18.64 -21.83 35.86
CA ASN A 260 -17.74 -22.35 36.91
C ASN A 260 -17.28 -23.79 36.51
N MET A 261 -16.29 -24.32 37.25
CA MET A 261 -15.73 -25.66 36.96
C MET A 261 -16.75 -26.78 37.02
N ASP A 262 -17.76 -26.69 37.89
CA ASP A 262 -18.79 -27.74 38.01
C ASP A 262 -19.74 -27.80 36.83
N ALA A 263 -19.96 -26.65 36.14
CA ALA A 263 -20.81 -26.61 34.94
C ALA A 263 -20.28 -27.49 33.80
N ASN A 264 -18.97 -27.76 33.76
CA ASN A 264 -18.36 -28.67 32.79
C ASN A 264 -19.00 -30.08 32.83
N LYS A 265 -19.46 -30.52 34.01
CA LYS A 265 -20.07 -31.85 34.21
C LYS A 265 -21.41 -32.05 33.47
N ASN A 266 -22.04 -30.94 33.05
CA ASN A 266 -23.32 -30.98 32.36
C ASN A 266 -23.21 -31.30 30.86
N MET A 267 -22.01 -31.28 30.28
CA MET A 267 -21.76 -31.39 28.85
C MET A 267 -22.44 -32.65 28.24
N GLU A 268 -22.18 -33.81 28.79
CA GLU A 268 -22.71 -35.06 28.25
C GLU A 268 -24.25 -35.06 28.19
N SER A 269 -24.91 -34.57 29.25
CA SER A 269 -26.36 -34.48 29.30
C SER A 269 -26.98 -33.45 28.36
N LEU A 270 -26.22 -32.38 28.03
CA LEU A 270 -26.62 -31.38 27.04
C LEU A 270 -26.48 -31.92 25.63
N VAL A 271 -25.33 -32.51 25.32
CA VAL A 271 -25.05 -33.10 24.00
C VAL A 271 -26.01 -34.22 23.66
N ALA A 272 -26.38 -35.09 24.63
CA ALA A 272 -27.32 -36.18 24.42
C ALA A 272 -28.71 -35.71 23.93
N ARG A 273 -29.03 -34.41 24.05
CA ARG A 273 -30.28 -33.79 23.58
C ARG A 273 -30.15 -33.07 22.24
N THR A 274 -28.99 -33.12 21.62
CA THR A 274 -28.71 -32.49 20.33
C THR A 274 -28.53 -33.53 19.23
N SER A 275 -28.65 -33.12 17.98
CA SER A 275 -28.41 -33.98 16.82
C SER A 275 -27.70 -33.18 15.74
N GLY A 276 -26.68 -33.78 15.09
CA GLY A 276 -25.97 -33.21 13.97
C GLY A 276 -24.93 -32.16 14.35
N MET A 277 -24.67 -31.92 15.63
CA MET A 277 -23.61 -31.08 16.12
C MET A 277 -22.25 -31.78 15.96
N ASN A 278 -21.25 -31.10 15.45
CA ASN A 278 -19.87 -31.62 15.30
C ASN A 278 -18.81 -30.78 16.04
N VAL A 279 -19.19 -29.59 16.55
CA VAL A 279 -18.32 -28.75 17.38
C VAL A 279 -19.07 -28.29 18.62
N ILE A 280 -18.45 -28.40 19.80
CA ILE A 280 -18.92 -27.77 21.02
C ILE A 280 -17.96 -26.65 21.44
N SER A 281 -18.53 -25.49 21.77
CA SER A 281 -17.74 -24.32 22.14
C SER A 281 -18.10 -23.87 23.56
N PRO A 282 -17.36 -24.32 24.59
CA PRO A 282 -17.58 -23.90 25.95
C PRO A 282 -17.03 -22.50 26.23
N THR A 283 -17.77 -21.68 27.00
CA THR A 283 -17.39 -20.33 27.35
C THR A 283 -16.32 -20.33 28.47
N TRP A 284 -15.12 -20.74 28.13
CA TRP A 284 -14.08 -21.01 29.11
C TRP A 284 -13.16 -19.86 29.46
N PHE A 285 -12.86 -19.00 28.49
CA PHE A 285 -11.84 -17.98 28.62
C PHE A 285 -12.48 -16.59 28.60
N SER A 286 -12.69 -16.00 29.79
CA SER A 286 -13.26 -14.65 29.90
C SER A 286 -12.15 -13.64 30.23
N LEU A 287 -11.87 -12.69 29.32
CA LEU A 287 -10.90 -11.64 29.55
C LEU A 287 -11.23 -10.84 30.81
N SER A 288 -10.24 -10.58 31.66
CA SER A 288 -10.39 -9.93 32.95
C SER A 288 -9.88 -8.51 33.03
N ASP A 289 -8.97 -8.14 32.13
CA ASP A 289 -8.34 -6.80 32.06
C ASP A 289 -7.88 -6.47 30.62
N ASN A 290 -7.19 -5.33 30.46
CA ASN A 290 -6.64 -4.89 29.17
C ASN A 290 -5.17 -5.35 28.95
N GLU A 291 -4.64 -6.21 29.81
CA GLU A 291 -3.28 -6.74 29.75
C GLU A 291 -3.24 -8.19 29.23
N GLY A 292 -4.35 -8.67 28.67
CA GLY A 292 -4.47 -10.03 28.11
C GLY A 292 -4.58 -11.12 29.16
N ASN A 293 -5.02 -10.79 30.39
CA ASN A 293 -5.36 -11.80 31.39
C ASN A 293 -6.82 -12.24 31.25
N TYR A 294 -7.08 -13.49 31.55
CA TYR A 294 -8.42 -14.09 31.55
C TYR A 294 -8.59 -15.10 32.67
N THR A 295 -9.84 -15.36 33.04
CA THR A 295 -10.21 -16.51 33.84
C THR A 295 -10.42 -17.72 32.93
N SER A 296 -10.07 -18.92 33.40
CA SER A 296 -10.23 -20.16 32.63
C SER A 296 -11.02 -21.22 33.42
N TYR A 297 -11.97 -21.82 32.74
CA TYR A 297 -12.68 -23.00 33.23
C TYR A 297 -12.39 -24.25 32.36
N ALA A 298 -11.32 -24.23 31.59
CA ALA A 298 -10.93 -25.33 30.72
C ALA A 298 -10.71 -26.62 31.49
N SER A 299 -11.13 -27.76 30.93
CA SER A 299 -11.11 -29.04 31.54
C SER A 299 -10.68 -30.12 30.54
N ARG A 300 -9.60 -30.84 30.87
CA ARG A 300 -9.13 -31.96 30.03
C ARG A 300 -10.13 -33.12 30.00
N ASP A 301 -10.80 -33.41 31.14
CA ASP A 301 -11.86 -34.43 31.22
C ASP A 301 -13.03 -34.12 30.28
N TYR A 302 -13.44 -32.86 30.24
CA TYR A 302 -14.46 -32.39 29.28
C TYR A 302 -14.06 -32.67 27.84
N VAL A 303 -12.84 -32.29 27.45
CA VAL A 303 -12.35 -32.48 26.09
C VAL A 303 -12.29 -33.96 25.72
N THR A 304 -11.77 -34.80 26.63
CA THR A 304 -11.72 -36.24 26.43
C THR A 304 -13.11 -36.83 26.15
N LYS A 305 -14.10 -36.48 26.98
CA LYS A 305 -15.47 -36.93 26.80
C LYS A 305 -16.14 -36.42 25.53
N ALA A 306 -15.89 -35.17 25.17
CA ALA A 306 -16.40 -34.58 23.93
C ALA A 306 -15.83 -35.32 22.71
N HIS A 307 -14.54 -35.64 22.71
CA HIS A 307 -13.88 -36.41 21.65
C HIS A 307 -14.44 -37.84 21.58
N GLU A 308 -14.72 -38.50 22.74
CA GLU A 308 -15.37 -39.82 22.79
C GLU A 308 -16.78 -39.79 22.16
N MET A 309 -17.47 -38.63 22.19
CA MET A 309 -18.77 -38.40 21.55
C MET A 309 -18.65 -37.94 20.08
N GLY A 310 -17.44 -37.84 19.52
CA GLY A 310 -17.17 -37.42 18.16
C GLY A 310 -17.25 -35.91 17.90
N LEU A 311 -17.13 -35.08 18.97
CA LEU A 311 -17.19 -33.63 18.87
C LEU A 311 -15.79 -33.01 18.94
N GLN A 312 -15.54 -32.01 18.14
CA GLN A 312 -14.44 -31.09 18.39
C GLN A 312 -14.77 -30.11 19.51
N VAL A 313 -13.75 -29.63 20.20
CA VAL A 313 -13.88 -28.65 21.28
C VAL A 313 -13.14 -27.35 20.91
N TRP A 314 -13.90 -26.28 20.66
CA TRP A 314 -13.36 -24.97 20.40
C TRP A 314 -13.60 -24.06 21.61
N GLY A 315 -12.53 -23.80 22.40
CA GLY A 315 -12.64 -22.98 23.59
C GLY A 315 -13.00 -21.52 23.25
N LEU A 316 -14.14 -21.04 23.76
CA LEU A 316 -14.57 -19.67 23.50
C LEU A 316 -13.82 -18.68 24.39
N VAL A 317 -13.40 -17.59 23.77
CA VAL A 317 -12.74 -16.43 24.40
C VAL A 317 -13.64 -15.22 24.25
N ASP A 318 -14.11 -14.66 25.35
CA ASP A 318 -14.96 -13.47 25.36
C ASP A 318 -14.29 -12.25 26.01
N ASN A 319 -14.82 -11.07 25.67
CA ASN A 319 -14.43 -9.76 26.22
C ASN A 319 -15.57 -9.08 27.00
N LEU A 320 -16.53 -9.82 27.52
CA LEU A 320 -17.77 -9.29 28.10
C LEU A 320 -17.58 -8.59 29.45
N SER A 321 -16.42 -8.71 30.10
CA SER A 321 -16.10 -8.00 31.34
C SER A 321 -16.08 -6.49 31.14
N LYS A 322 -16.82 -5.75 31.98
CA LYS A 322 -16.82 -4.26 31.97
C LYS A 322 -15.43 -3.65 32.23
N LYS A 323 -14.45 -4.44 32.65
CA LYS A 323 -13.06 -3.99 32.87
C LYS A 323 -12.22 -4.06 31.59
N VAL A 324 -12.73 -4.70 30.56
CA VAL A 324 -12.02 -4.91 29.29
C VAL A 324 -12.50 -3.89 28.27
N SER A 325 -11.53 -3.23 27.63
CA SER A 325 -11.74 -2.44 26.43
C SER A 325 -11.04 -3.14 25.27
N THR A 326 -11.79 -3.72 24.36
CA THR A 326 -11.27 -4.45 23.21
C THR A 326 -10.30 -3.60 22.39
N VAL A 327 -10.62 -2.33 22.19
CA VAL A 327 -9.74 -1.37 21.49
C VAL A 327 -8.39 -1.23 22.20
N LYS A 328 -8.39 -1.04 23.52
CA LYS A 328 -7.12 -0.90 24.29
C LYS A 328 -6.30 -2.19 24.25
N LEU A 329 -6.96 -3.34 24.40
CA LEU A 329 -6.29 -4.64 24.34
C LEU A 329 -5.69 -4.90 22.96
N LEU A 330 -6.44 -4.63 21.90
CA LEU A 330 -6.01 -4.93 20.52
C LEU A 330 -5.00 -3.90 19.96
N LYS A 331 -4.94 -2.68 20.48
CA LYS A 331 -3.96 -1.68 20.04
C LYS A 331 -2.52 -2.01 20.41
N LYS A 332 -2.28 -2.73 21.51
CA LYS A 332 -0.93 -3.07 21.99
C LYS A 332 -0.45 -4.41 21.43
N SER A 333 0.63 -4.38 20.69
CA SER A 333 1.22 -5.57 20.08
C SER A 333 1.72 -6.57 21.11
N SER A 334 2.33 -6.11 22.20
CA SER A 334 2.79 -6.96 23.31
C SER A 334 1.63 -7.70 23.99
N VAL A 335 0.49 -7.04 24.18
CA VAL A 335 -0.70 -7.64 24.80
C VAL A 335 -1.33 -8.68 23.87
N ARG A 336 -1.47 -8.38 22.58
CA ARG A 336 -1.93 -9.37 21.59
C ARG A 336 -1.04 -10.61 21.57
N LYS A 337 0.29 -10.40 21.54
CA LYS A 337 1.27 -11.48 21.54
C LYS A 337 1.12 -12.35 22.79
N LEU A 338 1.07 -11.74 23.97
CA LEU A 338 0.89 -12.45 25.24
C LEU A 338 -0.41 -13.25 25.28
N LEU A 339 -1.53 -12.66 24.81
CA LEU A 339 -2.82 -13.34 24.78
C LEU A 339 -2.80 -14.55 23.83
N ILE A 340 -2.22 -14.38 22.63
CA ILE A 340 -2.05 -15.48 21.67
C ILE A 340 -1.23 -16.62 22.27
N GLU A 341 -0.08 -16.32 22.88
CA GLU A 341 0.80 -17.30 23.51
C GLU A 341 0.09 -18.07 24.62
N LYS A 342 -0.67 -17.37 25.50
CA LYS A 342 -1.48 -18.02 26.55
C LYS A 342 -2.55 -18.95 25.99
N LEU A 343 -3.30 -18.49 24.99
CA LEU A 343 -4.37 -19.28 24.38
C LEU A 343 -3.82 -20.51 23.65
N ILE A 344 -2.67 -20.38 22.95
CA ILE A 344 -1.99 -21.52 22.32
C ILE A 344 -1.56 -22.53 23.39
N ASN A 345 -0.94 -22.07 24.49
CA ASN A 345 -0.53 -22.93 25.57
C ASN A 345 -1.71 -23.67 26.21
N ASP A 346 -2.85 -23.00 26.40
CA ASP A 346 -4.05 -23.63 26.90
C ASP A 346 -4.64 -24.63 25.87
N ALA A 347 -4.68 -24.28 24.59
CA ALA A 347 -5.13 -25.19 23.55
C ALA A 347 -4.31 -26.49 23.53
N ILE A 348 -2.99 -26.40 23.63
CA ILE A 348 -2.09 -27.56 23.72
C ILE A 348 -2.32 -28.31 25.05
N THR A 349 -2.38 -27.59 26.17
CA THR A 349 -2.51 -28.17 27.51
C THR A 349 -3.79 -28.97 27.66
N TYR A 350 -4.89 -28.46 27.15
CA TYR A 350 -6.20 -29.10 27.27
C TYR A 350 -6.59 -29.97 26.05
N ASN A 351 -5.73 -30.00 25.00
CA ASN A 351 -5.98 -30.73 23.76
C ASN A 351 -7.23 -30.22 23.02
N LEU A 352 -7.35 -28.87 22.88
CA LEU A 352 -8.43 -28.24 22.13
C LEU A 352 -8.21 -28.39 20.63
N ASP A 353 -9.30 -28.47 19.87
CA ASP A 353 -9.27 -28.52 18.41
C ASP A 353 -9.26 -27.10 17.79
N GLY A 354 -9.68 -26.10 18.56
CA GLY A 354 -9.73 -24.71 18.12
C GLY A 354 -9.99 -23.71 19.24
N ILE A 355 -9.88 -22.46 18.87
CA ILE A 355 -10.28 -21.30 19.69
C ILE A 355 -11.39 -20.56 18.94
N ASN A 356 -12.49 -20.27 19.64
CA ASN A 356 -13.58 -19.45 19.15
C ASN A 356 -13.47 -18.05 19.75
N LEU A 357 -13.14 -17.03 18.93
CA LEU A 357 -13.06 -15.64 19.39
C LEU A 357 -14.44 -14.98 19.32
N ASP A 358 -14.98 -14.62 20.48
CA ASP A 358 -16.26 -13.94 20.64
C ASP A 358 -16.06 -12.54 21.23
N PHE A 359 -15.50 -11.64 20.40
CA PHE A 359 -15.23 -10.27 20.80
C PHE A 359 -16.33 -9.34 20.35
N GLU A 360 -17.02 -8.75 21.31
CA GLU A 360 -18.10 -7.81 21.08
C GLU A 360 -17.66 -6.35 21.24
N GLY A 361 -18.48 -5.42 20.76
CA GLY A 361 -18.26 -3.99 20.92
C GLY A 361 -17.06 -3.42 20.14
N LEU A 362 -16.67 -4.08 19.04
CA LEU A 362 -15.68 -3.55 18.12
C LEU A 362 -16.20 -2.30 17.42
N ASN A 363 -15.36 -1.29 17.32
CA ASN A 363 -15.65 -0.06 16.57
C ASN A 363 -14.55 0.17 15.51
N ALA A 364 -14.73 1.20 14.68
CA ALA A 364 -13.79 1.53 13.60
C ALA A 364 -12.36 1.84 14.09
N GLU A 365 -12.17 2.18 15.39
CA GLU A 365 -10.84 2.42 15.95
C GLU A 365 -10.13 1.12 16.37
N GLY A 366 -10.88 0.04 16.56
CA GLY A 366 -10.37 -1.25 17.02
C GLY A 366 -10.49 -2.37 15.98
N ALA A 367 -10.93 -2.04 14.76
CA ALA A 367 -11.10 -2.98 13.67
C ALA A 367 -9.84 -3.09 12.79
#